data_7c4b8267dac6d1b99cb26ab6d365f322
#
_entry.id   7c4b8267dac6d1b99cb26ab6d365f322
#
_cell.length_a   1.000
_cell.length_b   1.000
_cell.length_c   1.000
_cell.angle_alpha   90.00
_cell.angle_beta   90.00
_cell.angle_gamma   90.00
#
_symmetry.space_group_name_H-M   'P 1'
#
loop_
_entity.id
_entity.type
_entity.pdbx_description
1 polymer ?
#
loop_
_entity_poly.entity_id
_entity_poly.type
_entity_poly.pdbx_seq_one_letter_code
_entity_poly.pdbx_strand_id
1 'polypeptide(L)'
;MSAARTLVVGIPLPHVTFDNYSGISAPAFSEYQRLIVETAALSNVVEEVVAGVGEHRNFGGQLVHNGPSTADAFSLSDLLEMRRRETEWFLSRGGTAVCFAHPDIQHPGVADRGWRRYSWLPAPPGLRYEALLLPGFGTPGAEVSDTDHPFAPFISELAARLAYRATMDESAPNFSDYVHVFARSRGGAAIAAELTVDQGRIILLPPLVDPQSDRSKVAQTLFECFERLAEPRH
;
A
#
# COMPACT_ATOMS: atom_id res chain seq x y z
N MET A 1 8.47 28.76 1.36
CA MET A 1 8.32 27.42 0.74
C MET A 1 7.01 26.86 1.29
N SER A 2 6.09 26.41 0.44
CA SER A 2 4.86 25.73 0.91
C SER A 2 5.27 24.40 1.53
N ALA A 3 4.68 24.04 2.69
CA ALA A 3 4.91 22.73 3.31
C ALA A 3 4.51 21.62 2.32
N ALA A 4 5.28 20.54 2.26
CA ALA A 4 4.98 19.41 1.41
C ALA A 4 3.63 18.80 1.83
N ARG A 5 2.68 18.74 0.90
CA ARG A 5 1.35 18.14 1.15
C ARG A 5 1.41 16.63 1.00
N THR A 6 0.73 15.94 1.91
CA THR A 6 0.62 14.48 1.92
C THR A 6 -0.83 14.07 1.67
N LEU A 7 -1.06 13.24 0.66
CA LEU A 7 -2.35 12.59 0.44
C LEU A 7 -2.42 11.30 1.23
N VAL A 8 -3.49 11.11 1.97
CA VAL A 8 -3.76 9.88 2.73
C VAL A 8 -5.02 9.22 2.20
N VAL A 9 -4.94 7.96 1.82
CA VAL A 9 -6.03 7.19 1.21
C VAL A 9 -6.33 5.94 2.01
N GLY A 10 -7.59 5.77 2.38
CA GLY A 10 -8.12 4.53 2.98
C GLY A 10 -7.95 4.39 4.50
N ILE A 11 -7.15 5.24 5.12
CA ILE A 11 -6.99 5.29 6.57
C ILE A 11 -6.97 6.77 7.02
N PRO A 12 -7.88 7.24 7.88
CA PRO A 12 -7.85 8.62 8.34
C PRO A 12 -6.71 8.82 9.35
N LEU A 13 -5.73 9.64 8.98
CA LEU A 13 -4.59 10.03 9.80
C LEU A 13 -4.66 11.54 10.09
N PRO A 14 -5.05 11.98 11.29
CA PRO A 14 -5.22 13.39 11.60
C PRO A 14 -3.88 14.09 11.75
N HIS A 15 -3.53 14.92 10.77
CA HIS A 15 -2.36 15.81 10.80
C HIS A 15 -2.64 17.05 9.93
N VAL A 16 -2.09 18.20 10.28
CA VAL A 16 -2.38 19.49 9.60
C VAL A 16 -1.91 19.54 8.15
N THR A 17 -0.94 18.71 7.76
CA THR A 17 -0.41 18.61 6.39
C THR A 17 -0.94 17.41 5.61
N PHE A 18 -1.89 16.64 6.20
CA PHE A 18 -2.44 15.44 5.60
C PHE A 18 -3.85 15.67 5.10
N ASP A 19 -4.05 15.47 3.80
CA ASP A 19 -5.36 15.48 3.17
C ASP A 19 -5.90 14.04 3.12
N ASN A 20 -6.93 13.77 3.92
CA ASN A 20 -7.48 12.43 4.11
C ASN A 20 -8.67 12.17 3.19
N TYR A 21 -8.63 11.06 2.45
CA TYR A 21 -9.71 10.59 1.58
C TYR A 21 -9.99 9.11 1.81
N SER A 22 -11.24 8.71 1.63
CA SER A 22 -11.64 7.32 1.61
C SER A 22 -11.66 6.80 0.17
N GLY A 23 -10.94 5.71 -0.10
CA GLY A 23 -11.01 4.99 -1.36
C GLY A 23 -10.43 5.71 -2.59
N ILE A 24 -10.85 5.23 -3.76
CA ILE A 24 -10.33 5.61 -5.09
C ILE A 24 -10.73 7.03 -5.54
N SER A 25 -11.75 7.63 -4.91
CA SER A 25 -12.22 9.00 -5.22
C SER A 25 -11.30 10.13 -4.75
N ALA A 26 -10.10 9.79 -4.27
CA ALA A 26 -9.09 10.77 -3.89
C ALA A 26 -8.70 11.67 -5.08
N PRO A 27 -8.24 12.92 -4.83
CA PRO A 27 -7.65 13.78 -5.84
C PRO A 27 -6.51 13.12 -6.61
N ALA A 28 -6.08 13.74 -7.71
CA ALA A 28 -4.96 13.22 -8.48
C ALA A 28 -3.69 13.11 -7.61
N PHE A 29 -3.06 11.95 -7.61
CA PHE A 29 -1.84 11.68 -6.82
C PHE A 29 -0.70 12.63 -7.20
N SER A 30 -0.70 13.05 -8.44
CA SER A 30 0.25 13.99 -9.01
C SER A 30 0.26 15.39 -8.40
N GLU A 31 -0.76 15.78 -7.65
CA GLU A 31 -0.84 17.08 -6.97
C GLU A 31 -0.10 17.09 -5.63
N TYR A 32 0.41 15.94 -5.20
CA TYR A 32 1.08 15.76 -3.92
C TYR A 32 2.55 15.38 -4.08
N GLN A 33 3.32 15.54 -3.01
CA GLN A 33 4.71 15.11 -2.93
C GLN A 33 4.87 13.78 -2.17
N ARG A 34 3.86 13.45 -1.35
CA ARG A 34 3.86 12.29 -0.46
C ARG A 34 2.51 11.60 -0.51
N LEU A 35 2.51 10.28 -0.57
CA LEU A 35 1.30 9.46 -0.49
C LEU A 35 1.38 8.52 0.71
N ILE A 36 0.26 8.31 1.39
CA ILE A 36 0.06 7.23 2.37
C ILE A 36 -1.18 6.46 1.95
N VAL A 37 -1.05 5.17 1.71
CA VAL A 37 -2.14 4.34 1.19
C VAL A 37 -2.32 3.10 2.04
N GLU A 38 -3.55 2.92 2.56
CA GLU A 38 -3.99 1.63 3.08
C GLU A 38 -4.44 0.76 1.90
N THR A 39 -3.59 -0.17 1.51
CA THR A 39 -3.81 -0.94 0.27
C THR A 39 -5.01 -1.89 0.35
N ALA A 40 -5.44 -2.29 1.56
CA ALA A 40 -6.67 -3.05 1.73
C ALA A 40 -7.92 -2.22 1.42
N ALA A 41 -7.90 -0.91 1.71
CA ALA A 41 -9.05 -0.04 1.42
C ALA A 41 -9.29 0.16 -0.08
N LEU A 42 -8.25 0.16 -0.90
CA LEU A 42 -8.41 0.17 -2.36
C LEU A 42 -9.05 -1.13 -2.87
N SER A 43 -8.78 -2.25 -2.20
CA SER A 43 -9.45 -3.52 -2.49
C SER A 43 -10.94 -3.48 -2.17
N ASN A 44 -11.34 -2.80 -1.09
CA ASN A 44 -12.74 -2.68 -0.69
C ASN A 44 -13.57 -1.94 -1.74
N VAL A 45 -13.00 -0.98 -2.46
CA VAL A 45 -13.72 -0.29 -3.55
C VAL A 45 -14.01 -1.25 -4.70
N VAL A 46 -13.09 -2.16 -5.03
CA VAL A 46 -13.36 -3.21 -6.01
C VAL A 46 -14.48 -4.12 -5.51
N GLU A 47 -14.46 -4.50 -4.22
CA GLU A 47 -15.50 -5.29 -3.59
C GLU A 47 -16.85 -4.54 -3.57
N GLU A 48 -16.89 -3.25 -3.31
CA GLU A 48 -18.11 -2.43 -3.36
C GLU A 48 -18.71 -2.36 -4.76
N VAL A 49 -17.88 -2.16 -5.79
CA VAL A 49 -18.32 -2.17 -7.19
C VAL A 49 -18.82 -3.55 -7.59
N VAL A 50 -18.18 -4.62 -7.12
CA VAL A 50 -18.59 -6.00 -7.37
C VAL A 50 -19.82 -6.40 -6.55
N ALA A 51 -19.93 -5.98 -5.28
CA ALA A 51 -21.04 -6.32 -4.38
C ALA A 51 -22.37 -5.63 -4.75
N GLY A 52 -22.32 -4.53 -5.52
CA GLY A 52 -23.54 -3.92 -6.11
C GLY A 52 -24.24 -4.81 -7.14
N VAL A 53 -23.66 -5.97 -7.45
CA VAL A 53 -24.16 -6.94 -8.42
C VAL A 53 -24.72 -8.14 -7.68
N GLY A 54 -26.03 -8.26 -7.64
CA GLY A 54 -26.83 -9.21 -6.86
C GLY A 54 -26.29 -10.66 -6.79
N GLU A 55 -26.45 -11.24 -5.62
CA GLU A 55 -26.21 -12.66 -5.38
C GLU A 55 -27.40 -13.49 -5.90
N HIS A 56 -27.13 -14.55 -6.61
CA HIS A 56 -28.14 -15.55 -6.95
C HIS A 56 -27.66 -16.97 -6.61
N ARG A 57 -28.58 -17.87 -6.34
CA ARG A 57 -28.24 -19.28 -6.17
C ARG A 57 -28.34 -19.98 -7.53
N ASN A 58 -27.26 -20.69 -7.91
CA ASN A 58 -27.28 -21.52 -9.10
C ASN A 58 -28.18 -22.76 -8.88
N PHE A 59 -28.41 -23.55 -9.91
CA PHE A 59 -29.23 -24.77 -9.85
C PHE A 59 -28.74 -25.82 -8.82
N GLY A 60 -27.47 -25.75 -8.41
CA GLY A 60 -26.89 -26.58 -7.36
C GLY A 60 -27.01 -25.98 -5.95
N GLY A 61 -27.70 -24.84 -5.78
CA GLY A 61 -27.90 -24.17 -4.50
C GLY A 61 -26.69 -23.41 -3.99
N GLN A 62 -25.60 -23.32 -4.76
CA GLN A 62 -24.42 -22.55 -4.42
C GLN A 62 -24.70 -21.07 -4.65
N LEU A 63 -24.25 -20.25 -3.70
CA LEU A 63 -24.25 -18.79 -3.86
C LEU A 63 -23.28 -18.40 -4.97
N VAL A 64 -23.79 -17.76 -6.00
CA VAL A 64 -23.00 -17.25 -7.12
C VAL A 64 -23.14 -15.74 -7.14
N HIS A 65 -22.00 -15.05 -7.09
CA HIS A 65 -21.98 -13.62 -7.30
C HIS A 65 -22.03 -13.37 -8.83
N ASN A 66 -23.00 -12.60 -9.27
CA ASN A 66 -22.95 -12.07 -10.62
C ASN A 66 -21.73 -11.15 -10.68
N GLY A 67 -20.80 -11.35 -11.59
CA GLY A 67 -19.68 -10.43 -11.78
C GLY A 67 -20.17 -9.01 -12.10
N PRO A 68 -19.32 -7.98 -11.94
CA PRO A 68 -19.72 -6.61 -12.24
C PRO A 68 -20.26 -6.53 -13.67
N SER A 69 -21.21 -5.62 -13.90
CA SER A 69 -21.66 -5.38 -15.26
C SER A 69 -20.44 -5.03 -16.13
N THR A 70 -20.53 -5.29 -17.43
CA THR A 70 -19.43 -4.96 -18.35
C THR A 70 -19.05 -3.48 -18.26
N ALA A 71 -20.03 -2.59 -18.04
CA ALA A 71 -19.81 -1.16 -17.89
C ALA A 71 -19.04 -0.83 -16.59
N ASP A 72 -19.44 -1.41 -15.45
CA ASP A 72 -18.75 -1.21 -14.15
C ASP A 72 -17.32 -1.75 -14.20
N ALA A 73 -17.14 -2.88 -14.86
CA ALA A 73 -15.84 -3.49 -15.06
C ALA A 73 -14.90 -2.60 -15.89
N PHE A 74 -15.40 -1.97 -16.96
CA PHE A 74 -14.63 -1.00 -17.76
C PHE A 74 -14.31 0.25 -16.94
N SER A 75 -15.28 0.81 -16.24
CA SER A 75 -15.08 2.02 -15.40
C SER A 75 -14.01 1.80 -14.33
N LEU A 76 -14.00 0.61 -13.70
CA LEU A 76 -12.98 0.26 -12.71
C LEU A 76 -11.61 0.06 -13.36
N SER A 77 -11.56 -0.56 -14.55
CA SER A 77 -10.31 -0.73 -15.32
C SER A 77 -9.70 0.62 -15.67
N ASP A 78 -10.50 1.52 -16.21
CA ASP A 78 -10.07 2.86 -16.59
C ASP A 78 -9.58 3.66 -15.37
N LEU A 79 -10.26 3.51 -14.24
CA LEU A 79 -9.88 4.17 -12.99
C LEU A 79 -8.53 3.64 -12.46
N LEU A 80 -8.33 2.32 -12.42
CA LEU A 80 -7.08 1.71 -11.96
C LEU A 80 -5.91 2.09 -12.90
N GLU A 81 -6.13 2.09 -14.21
CA GLU A 81 -5.13 2.50 -15.17
C GLU A 81 -4.80 4.00 -15.05
N MET A 82 -5.79 4.85 -14.82
CA MET A 82 -5.59 6.27 -14.53
C MET A 82 -4.73 6.45 -13.27
N ARG A 83 -5.06 5.76 -12.17
CA ARG A 83 -4.28 5.81 -10.92
C ARG A 83 -2.86 5.29 -11.10
N ARG A 84 -2.68 4.26 -11.93
CA ARG A 84 -1.36 3.74 -12.25
C ARG A 84 -0.51 4.80 -12.95
N ARG A 85 -1.04 5.46 -13.98
CA ARG A 85 -0.32 6.54 -14.70
C ARG A 85 -0.01 7.73 -13.78
N GLU A 86 -0.95 8.12 -12.93
CA GLU A 86 -0.70 9.17 -11.93
C GLU A 86 0.42 8.78 -10.97
N THR A 87 0.47 7.52 -10.53
CA THR A 87 1.50 7.03 -9.62
C THR A 87 2.85 6.91 -10.32
N GLU A 88 2.90 6.45 -11.57
CA GLU A 88 4.11 6.45 -12.40
C GLU A 88 4.68 7.86 -12.53
N TRP A 89 3.83 8.83 -12.86
CA TRP A 89 4.26 10.23 -12.98
C TRP A 89 4.68 10.82 -11.63
N PHE A 90 3.99 10.51 -10.55
CA PHE A 90 4.34 10.91 -9.19
C PHE A 90 5.74 10.39 -8.80
N LEU A 91 6.02 9.11 -9.03
CA LEU A 91 7.30 8.48 -8.70
C LEU A 91 8.43 8.99 -9.61
N SER A 92 8.17 9.22 -10.91
CA SER A 92 9.19 9.76 -11.83
C SER A 92 9.67 11.16 -11.44
N ARG A 93 8.93 11.88 -10.59
CA ARG A 93 9.31 13.19 -10.05
C ARG A 93 9.92 13.13 -8.64
N GLY A 94 10.29 11.94 -8.18
CA GLY A 94 10.87 11.74 -6.85
C GLY A 94 9.85 11.66 -5.72
N GLY A 95 8.58 11.41 -6.02
CA GLY A 95 7.54 11.22 -5.02
C GLY A 95 7.81 10.02 -4.10
N THR A 96 7.30 10.08 -2.87
CA THR A 96 7.39 8.98 -1.90
C THR A 96 6.00 8.47 -1.56
N ALA A 97 5.75 7.19 -1.84
CA ALA A 97 4.52 6.49 -1.49
C ALA A 97 4.75 5.53 -0.31
N VAL A 98 4.07 5.74 0.79
CA VAL A 98 4.00 4.79 1.92
C VAL A 98 2.76 3.92 1.73
N CYS A 99 2.95 2.60 1.68
CA CYS A 99 1.89 1.62 1.50
C CYS A 99 1.85 0.67 2.71
N PHE A 100 0.73 0.59 3.39
CA PHE A 100 0.52 -0.48 4.36
C PHE A 100 0.36 -1.80 3.62
N ALA A 101 1.32 -2.71 3.83
CA ALA A 101 1.50 -3.90 3.01
C ALA A 101 0.54 -5.03 3.40
N HIS A 102 -0.24 -5.45 2.43
CA HIS A 102 -1.06 -6.65 2.48
C HIS A 102 -0.63 -7.62 1.38
N PRO A 103 -1.00 -8.91 1.45
CA PRO A 103 -0.72 -9.83 0.35
C PRO A 103 -1.30 -9.32 -0.97
N ASP A 104 -0.58 -9.51 -2.06
CA ASP A 104 -1.14 -9.21 -3.38
C ASP A 104 -2.09 -10.31 -3.80
N ILE A 105 -3.38 -10.07 -3.58
CA ILE A 105 -4.46 -10.98 -3.93
C ILE A 105 -5.17 -10.52 -5.19
N GLN A 106 -5.66 -11.50 -5.94
CA GLN A 106 -6.59 -11.29 -7.02
C GLN A 106 -8.01 -11.25 -6.48
N HIS A 107 -8.80 -10.26 -6.90
CA HIS A 107 -10.18 -10.17 -6.46
C HIS A 107 -11.05 -11.25 -7.10
N PRO A 108 -11.80 -12.06 -6.32
CA PRO A 108 -12.59 -13.17 -6.86
C PRO A 108 -13.61 -12.74 -7.91
N GLY A 109 -14.23 -11.58 -7.77
CA GLY A 109 -15.27 -11.09 -8.68
C GLY A 109 -14.76 -10.55 -10.01
N VAL A 110 -13.43 -10.37 -10.16
CA VAL A 110 -12.79 -9.80 -11.35
C VAL A 110 -11.52 -10.56 -11.74
N ALA A 111 -11.42 -11.80 -11.29
CA ALA A 111 -10.27 -12.66 -11.48
C ALA A 111 -9.91 -12.86 -12.96
N ASP A 112 -10.92 -12.98 -13.83
CA ASP A 112 -10.78 -13.11 -15.27
C ASP A 112 -10.19 -11.88 -15.96
N ARG A 113 -10.17 -10.74 -15.28
CA ARG A 113 -9.62 -9.49 -15.80
C ARG A 113 -8.21 -9.17 -15.27
N GLY A 114 -7.64 -10.02 -14.45
CA GLY A 114 -6.28 -9.90 -13.94
C GLY A 114 -6.04 -8.78 -12.95
N TRP A 115 -7.10 -8.17 -12.40
CA TRP A 115 -6.95 -7.10 -11.43
C TRP A 115 -6.50 -7.62 -10.07
N ARG A 116 -5.50 -6.95 -9.52
CA ARG A 116 -4.88 -7.29 -8.24
C ARG A 116 -4.82 -6.06 -7.36
N ARG A 117 -4.58 -6.26 -6.07
CA ARG A 117 -4.49 -5.19 -5.07
C ARG A 117 -3.52 -4.07 -5.44
N TYR A 118 -2.43 -4.40 -6.11
CA TYR A 118 -1.38 -3.46 -6.49
C TYR A 118 -1.40 -3.06 -7.97
N SER A 119 -2.50 -3.32 -8.71
CA SER A 119 -2.58 -2.96 -10.13
C SER A 119 -2.40 -1.46 -10.42
N TRP A 120 -2.68 -0.62 -9.44
CA TRP A 120 -2.50 0.84 -9.51
C TRP A 120 -1.08 1.31 -9.20
N LEU A 121 -0.23 0.45 -8.61
CA LEU A 121 1.12 0.79 -8.13
C LEU A 121 2.17 0.21 -9.08
N PRO A 122 3.01 1.03 -9.73
CA PRO A 122 4.09 0.54 -10.57
C PRO A 122 5.12 -0.23 -9.74
N ALA A 123 5.67 -1.30 -10.32
CA ALA A 123 6.73 -2.08 -9.72
C ALA A 123 8.06 -1.80 -10.44
N PRO A 124 9.20 -1.98 -9.76
CA PRO A 124 10.52 -1.97 -10.41
C PRO A 124 10.60 -2.98 -11.56
N PRO A 125 11.48 -2.78 -12.56
CA PRO A 125 11.61 -3.68 -13.70
C PRO A 125 11.84 -5.14 -13.29
N GLY A 126 11.00 -6.05 -13.78
CA GLY A 126 11.08 -7.49 -13.50
C GLY A 126 10.58 -7.94 -12.13
N LEU A 127 10.26 -7.01 -11.21
CA LEU A 127 9.62 -7.32 -9.94
C LEU A 127 8.09 -7.34 -10.11
N ARG A 128 7.43 -8.23 -9.38
CA ARG A 128 5.97 -8.31 -9.32
C ARG A 128 5.51 -8.40 -7.88
N TYR A 129 4.49 -7.63 -7.51
CA TYR A 129 3.96 -7.64 -6.13
C TYR A 129 3.42 -9.01 -5.72
N GLU A 130 2.87 -9.79 -6.65
CA GLU A 130 2.39 -11.16 -6.40
C GLU A 130 3.50 -12.13 -6.01
N ALA A 131 4.72 -11.91 -6.52
CA ALA A 131 5.90 -12.69 -6.15
C ALA A 131 6.60 -12.10 -4.92
N LEU A 132 6.48 -10.80 -4.69
CA LEU A 132 7.12 -10.10 -3.59
C LEU A 132 6.33 -10.23 -2.27
N LEU A 133 5.01 -10.05 -2.30
CA LEU A 133 4.16 -9.89 -1.10
C LEU A 133 3.34 -11.16 -0.86
N LEU A 134 3.93 -12.10 -0.14
CA LEU A 134 3.30 -13.36 0.22
C LEU A 134 2.44 -13.21 1.49
N PRO A 135 1.35 -14.00 1.61
CA PRO A 135 0.57 -14.04 2.84
C PRO A 135 1.44 -14.43 4.04
N GLY A 136 1.43 -13.60 5.07
CA GLY A 136 2.14 -13.86 6.31
C GLY A 136 1.39 -13.19 7.46
N PHE A 137 1.30 -13.89 8.59
CA PHE A 137 0.60 -13.36 9.77
C PHE A 137 1.49 -13.44 10.97
N GLY A 138 1.59 -12.34 11.69
CA GLY A 138 2.34 -12.32 12.93
C GLY A 138 1.89 -11.21 13.87
N THR A 139 2.07 -11.51 15.15
CA THR A 139 1.86 -10.57 16.24
C THR A 139 3.01 -9.57 16.32
N PRO A 140 2.82 -8.45 17.06
CA PRO A 140 3.82 -7.41 17.26
C PRO A 140 5.19 -7.98 17.68
N GLY A 141 6.24 -7.43 17.16
CA GLY A 141 7.61 -7.84 17.45
C GLY A 141 8.51 -7.65 16.25
N ALA A 142 8.24 -6.59 15.48
CA ALA A 142 9.12 -6.13 14.43
C ALA A 142 10.48 -5.69 15.01
N GLU A 143 11.56 -6.11 14.37
CA GLU A 143 12.93 -5.72 14.70
C GLU A 143 13.46 -4.87 13.55
N VAL A 144 13.97 -3.69 13.89
CA VAL A 144 14.63 -2.82 12.91
C VAL A 144 15.98 -3.44 12.56
N SER A 145 16.22 -3.71 11.29
CA SER A 145 17.49 -4.24 10.77
C SER A 145 18.42 -3.13 10.23
N ASP A 146 17.85 -1.98 9.88
CA ASP A 146 18.59 -0.77 9.49
C ASP A 146 18.04 0.42 10.30
N THR A 147 18.77 0.82 11.35
CA THR A 147 18.40 1.91 12.25
C THR A 147 18.55 3.29 11.63
N ASP A 148 19.34 3.41 10.56
CA ASP A 148 19.59 4.68 9.85
C ASP A 148 18.51 4.97 8.78
N HIS A 149 17.66 3.99 8.51
CA HIS A 149 16.56 4.18 7.57
C HIS A 149 15.54 5.20 8.11
N PRO A 150 15.11 6.20 7.32
CA PRO A 150 14.21 7.27 7.78
C PRO A 150 12.90 6.77 8.40
N PHE A 151 12.39 5.60 7.99
CA PHE A 151 11.19 4.97 8.51
C PHE A 151 11.45 3.95 9.64
N ALA A 152 12.68 3.78 10.10
CA ALA A 152 13.00 2.93 11.26
C ALA A 152 12.23 3.35 12.54
N PRO A 153 12.04 4.65 12.86
CA PRO A 153 11.24 5.08 14.00
C PRO A 153 9.79 4.61 13.94
N PHE A 154 9.16 4.57 12.76
CA PHE A 154 7.81 4.05 12.63
C PHE A 154 7.71 2.61 13.17
N ILE A 155 8.68 1.77 12.83
CA ILE A 155 8.71 0.38 13.29
C ILE A 155 8.98 0.31 14.80
N SER A 156 10.00 1.00 15.30
CA SER A 156 10.42 0.90 16.70
C SER A 156 9.39 1.51 17.69
N GLU A 157 8.83 2.67 17.35
CA GLU A 157 7.88 3.37 18.23
C GLU A 157 6.47 2.75 18.22
N LEU A 158 6.08 2.14 17.10
CA LEU A 158 4.77 1.55 16.93
C LEU A 158 4.78 0.01 16.96
N ALA A 159 5.90 -0.63 17.30
CA ALA A 159 6.08 -2.09 17.26
C ALA A 159 4.92 -2.87 17.90
N ALA A 160 4.41 -2.41 19.07
CA ALA A 160 3.29 -3.05 19.76
C ALA A 160 1.93 -2.87 19.06
N ARG A 161 1.85 -2.00 18.07
CA ARG A 161 0.63 -1.63 17.32
C ARG A 161 0.62 -2.17 15.90
N LEU A 162 1.72 -2.77 15.47
CA LEU A 162 1.89 -3.31 14.13
C LEU A 162 1.57 -4.80 14.10
N ALA A 163 0.89 -5.23 13.04
CA ALA A 163 0.75 -6.64 12.71
C ALA A 163 1.04 -6.80 11.22
N TYR A 164 2.07 -7.58 10.88
CA TYR A 164 2.29 -7.85 9.47
C TYR A 164 1.20 -8.80 8.93
N ARG A 165 0.73 -8.50 7.73
CA ARG A 165 -0.24 -9.29 6.96
C ARG A 165 0.41 -9.91 5.73
N ALA A 166 1.55 -9.36 5.33
CA ALA A 166 2.38 -9.86 4.27
C ALA A 166 3.83 -9.97 4.75
N THR A 167 4.56 -10.90 4.17
CA THR A 167 6.02 -10.99 4.23
C THR A 167 6.58 -10.85 2.83
N MET A 168 7.81 -10.35 2.72
CA MET A 168 8.45 -10.20 1.42
C MET A 168 9.29 -11.43 1.12
N ASP A 169 9.13 -11.95 -0.10
CA ASP A 169 9.95 -13.04 -0.60
C ASP A 169 11.26 -12.50 -1.16
N GLU A 170 12.35 -12.69 -0.43
CA GLU A 170 13.67 -12.24 -0.81
C GLU A 170 14.26 -13.04 -2.00
N SER A 171 13.60 -14.13 -2.41
CA SER A 171 13.93 -14.89 -3.62
C SER A 171 13.22 -14.38 -4.89
N ALA A 172 12.35 -13.38 -4.76
CA ALA A 172 11.66 -12.78 -5.90
C ALA A 172 12.67 -12.22 -6.92
N PRO A 173 12.40 -12.32 -8.23
CA PRO A 173 13.31 -11.82 -9.27
C PRO A 173 13.65 -10.34 -9.06
N ASN A 174 14.94 -10.02 -9.18
CA ASN A 174 15.49 -8.65 -9.03
C ASN A 174 15.26 -8.02 -7.64
N PHE A 175 14.96 -8.82 -6.61
CA PHE A 175 14.75 -8.33 -5.25
C PHE A 175 15.92 -7.47 -4.77
N SER A 176 17.15 -8.01 -4.82
CA SER A 176 18.36 -7.33 -4.33
C SER A 176 18.70 -6.03 -5.06
N ASP A 177 18.19 -5.83 -6.27
CA ASP A 177 18.51 -4.67 -7.09
C ASP A 177 17.65 -3.47 -6.74
N TYR A 178 16.43 -3.71 -6.22
CA TYR A 178 15.42 -2.67 -6.03
C TYR A 178 14.84 -2.60 -4.63
N VAL A 179 15.03 -3.64 -3.78
CA VAL A 179 14.38 -3.73 -2.47
C VAL A 179 15.39 -3.65 -1.35
N HIS A 180 15.27 -2.63 -0.51
CA HIS A 180 16.05 -2.45 0.71
C HIS A 180 15.19 -2.78 1.94
N VAL A 181 15.46 -3.91 2.59
CA VAL A 181 14.76 -4.34 3.81
C VAL A 181 15.33 -3.62 5.02
N PHE A 182 14.49 -2.90 5.75
CA PHE A 182 14.90 -2.19 6.97
C PHE A 182 14.23 -2.68 8.26
N ALA A 183 13.24 -3.60 8.16
CA ALA A 183 12.69 -4.27 9.35
C ALA A 183 12.25 -5.71 9.05
N ARG A 184 12.39 -6.56 10.06
CA ARG A 184 12.07 -7.97 10.03
C ARG A 184 11.14 -8.35 11.18
N SER A 185 10.39 -9.43 11.01
CA SER A 185 9.69 -10.09 12.11
C SER A 185 10.70 -10.78 13.04
N ARG A 186 10.29 -11.15 14.26
CA ARG A 186 11.12 -11.98 15.16
C ARG A 186 11.53 -13.32 14.54
N GLY A 187 10.78 -13.82 13.57
CA GLY A 187 11.12 -15.02 12.79
C GLY A 187 12.05 -14.77 11.62
N GLY A 188 12.58 -13.56 11.45
CA GLY A 188 13.53 -13.18 10.41
C GLY A 188 12.89 -12.79 9.06
N ALA A 189 11.58 -12.96 8.86
CA ALA A 189 10.92 -12.59 7.62
C ALA A 189 10.92 -11.07 7.39
N ALA A 190 11.21 -10.61 6.19
CA ALA A 190 11.16 -9.20 5.80
C ALA A 190 9.71 -8.69 5.84
N ILE A 191 9.44 -7.60 6.57
CA ILE A 191 8.11 -7.05 6.78
C ILE A 191 8.00 -5.55 6.49
N ALA A 192 9.15 -4.86 6.40
CA ALA A 192 9.20 -3.47 5.94
C ALA A 192 10.39 -3.26 5.02
N ALA A 193 10.16 -2.58 3.91
CA ALA A 193 11.19 -2.31 2.91
C ALA A 193 10.93 -1.02 2.13
N GLU A 194 11.99 -0.47 1.55
CA GLU A 194 11.95 0.57 0.54
C GLU A 194 12.17 -0.07 -0.83
N LEU A 195 11.33 0.29 -1.80
CA LEU A 195 11.53 -0.03 -3.22
C LEU A 195 11.89 1.24 -3.97
N THR A 196 12.93 1.18 -4.79
CA THR A 196 13.29 2.27 -5.70
C THR A 196 12.57 2.08 -7.03
N VAL A 197 11.79 3.10 -7.45
CA VAL A 197 11.06 3.10 -8.73
C VAL A 197 11.33 4.44 -9.41
N ASP A 198 12.02 4.42 -10.53
CA ASP A 198 12.51 5.61 -11.24
C ASP A 198 13.32 6.54 -10.29
N GLN A 199 12.84 7.76 -10.07
CA GLN A 199 13.43 8.71 -9.11
C GLN A 199 12.72 8.68 -7.75
N GLY A 200 11.60 7.96 -7.65
CA GLY A 200 10.76 7.91 -6.46
C GLY A 200 10.99 6.67 -5.61
N ARG A 201 10.19 6.57 -4.54
CA ARG A 201 10.30 5.51 -3.54
C ARG A 201 8.93 5.00 -3.14
N ILE A 202 8.86 3.70 -2.92
CA ILE A 202 7.71 3.04 -2.31
C ILE A 202 8.18 2.44 -0.99
N ILE A 203 7.58 2.86 0.10
CA ILE A 203 7.87 2.36 1.44
C ILE A 203 6.76 1.39 1.81
N LEU A 204 7.08 0.12 1.93
CA LEU A 204 6.15 -0.91 2.39
C LEU A 204 6.26 -1.05 3.91
N LEU A 205 5.16 -0.82 4.63
CA LEU A 205 5.09 -0.90 6.08
C LEU A 205 4.06 -1.95 6.52
N PRO A 206 4.25 -2.64 7.65
CA PRO A 206 3.21 -3.49 8.22
C PRO A 206 2.00 -2.64 8.65
N PRO A 207 0.75 -3.11 8.41
CA PRO A 207 -0.43 -2.39 8.84
C PRO A 207 -0.61 -2.37 10.35
N LEU A 208 -1.49 -1.49 10.83
CA LEU A 208 -1.85 -1.39 12.24
C LEU A 208 -2.72 -2.59 12.66
N VAL A 209 -2.52 -3.07 13.90
CA VAL A 209 -3.40 -4.11 14.51
C VAL A 209 -4.82 -3.60 14.62
N ASP A 210 -4.97 -2.39 15.15
CA ASP A 210 -6.22 -1.68 15.26
C ASP A 210 -6.12 -0.33 14.53
N PRO A 211 -6.72 -0.22 13.33
CA PRO A 211 -6.70 1.02 12.56
C PRO A 211 -7.38 2.20 13.26
N GLN A 212 -8.15 1.96 14.33
CA GLN A 212 -8.84 3.01 15.08
C GLN A 212 -8.01 3.58 16.23
N SER A 213 -6.98 2.85 16.69
CA SER A 213 -6.19 3.25 17.84
C SER A 213 -5.11 4.27 17.49
N ASP A 214 -5.09 5.37 18.25
CA ASP A 214 -4.02 6.38 18.33
C ASP A 214 -3.49 6.88 16.96
N ARG A 215 -4.42 7.17 16.06
CA ARG A 215 -4.13 7.66 14.70
C ARG A 215 -3.31 8.94 14.70
N SER A 216 -3.46 9.78 15.71
CA SER A 216 -2.68 11.02 15.84
C SER A 216 -1.18 10.72 16.03
N LYS A 217 -0.85 9.72 16.86
CA LYS A 217 0.55 9.30 17.03
C LYS A 217 1.10 8.68 15.75
N VAL A 218 0.32 7.84 15.07
CA VAL A 218 0.72 7.25 13.78
C VAL A 218 0.98 8.33 12.74
N ALA A 219 0.07 9.31 12.63
CA ALA A 219 0.22 10.43 11.71
C ALA A 219 1.47 11.27 12.02
N GLN A 220 1.71 11.57 13.30
CA GLN A 220 2.88 12.33 13.73
C GLN A 220 4.18 11.57 13.42
N THR A 221 4.25 10.27 13.75
CA THR A 221 5.45 9.46 13.48
C THR A 221 5.72 9.35 11.97
N LEU A 222 4.69 9.17 11.13
CA LEU A 222 4.85 9.17 9.67
C LEU A 222 5.33 10.53 9.15
N PHE A 223 4.78 11.63 9.68
CA PHE A 223 5.26 12.97 9.31
C PHE A 223 6.75 13.14 9.62
N GLU A 224 7.19 12.76 10.82
CA GLU A 224 8.60 12.83 11.22
C GLU A 224 9.51 11.94 10.35
N CYS A 225 9.05 10.75 9.94
CA CYS A 225 9.76 9.91 8.99
C CYS A 225 9.94 10.59 7.62
N PHE A 226 8.92 11.28 7.13
CA PHE A 226 9.04 12.05 5.88
C PHE A 226 9.99 13.24 6.00
N GLU A 227 10.04 13.93 7.15
CA GLU A 227 10.98 15.02 7.36
C GLU A 227 12.43 14.50 7.37
N ARG A 228 12.70 13.38 8.04
CA ARG A 228 14.02 12.71 8.01
C ARG A 228 14.43 12.28 6.59
N LEU A 229 13.46 11.85 5.77
CA LEU A 229 13.74 11.48 4.38
C LEU A 229 14.17 12.68 3.52
N ALA A 230 13.69 13.87 3.84
CA ALA A 230 14.00 15.10 3.14
C ALA A 230 15.37 15.71 3.55
N GLU A 231 15.95 15.28 4.67
CA GLU A 231 17.25 15.72 5.11
C GLU A 231 18.36 15.13 4.23
N PRO A 232 19.34 15.92 3.77
CA PRO A 232 20.47 15.40 3.01
C PRO A 232 21.25 14.41 3.91
N ARG A 233 21.45 13.20 3.42
CA ARG A 233 22.35 12.23 4.08
C ARG A 233 23.77 12.78 3.99
N HIS A 234 24.38 13.12 5.13
CA HIS A 234 25.76 13.57 5.26
C HIS A 234 26.76 12.42 5.13
#